data_75c7f647bb1193c573aa30fae28a112f
#
_entry.id   75c7f647bb1193c573aa30fae28a112f
#
_cell.length_a   1.000
_cell.length_b   1.000
_cell.length_c   1.000
_cell.angle_alpha   90.00
_cell.angle_beta   90.00
_cell.angle_gamma   90.00
#
_symmetry.space_group_name_H-M   'P 1'
#
loop_
_entity.id
_entity.type
_entity.pdbx_description
1 polymer ?
#
loop_
_entity_poly.entity_id
_entity_poly.type
_entity_poly.pdbx_seq_one_letter_code
_entity_poly.pdbx_strand_id
1 'polypeptide(L)'
;MSRLTHELRRAKWELRVAGRRTAKRRFRRRPDMPTLFGCAMAKSGSHALSQLLEGLAAITDLIYTDMHPIRTRLPQIGARSSEEVLRDLGRLRRGDIGWGYLPAIPTYLDALADPRWYVLFLSRDPRDKLISEIHYALRMHPKHGFREHLLSLPTMEERISASISGVPGIIKGIAGIYESYQGWLSHPRTRVVRFEDLILERGRALTTLVEDLGRAGVQTHVPQAEALRSLDAAMSPSKSPTFRSARPGGWRAEFTARNVMEFKQATGDLLQRWGYETDKDWAL
;
A
#
# COMPACT_ATOMS: atom_id res chain seq x y z
N MET A 1 17.51 -7.49 -15.94
CA MET A 1 17.11 -6.31 -16.75
C MET A 1 18.20 -5.27 -16.62
N SER A 2 18.74 -4.80 -17.75
CA SER A 2 19.81 -3.80 -17.75
C SER A 2 19.26 -2.40 -17.37
N ARG A 3 20.14 -1.48 -16.90
CA ARG A 3 19.78 -0.06 -16.69
C ARG A 3 19.10 0.54 -17.92
N LEU A 4 19.56 0.18 -19.13
CA LEU A 4 18.97 0.62 -20.40
C LEU A 4 17.50 0.22 -20.54
N THR A 5 17.12 -0.99 -20.15
CA THR A 5 15.72 -1.46 -20.20
C THR A 5 14.83 -0.69 -19.23
N HIS A 6 15.37 -0.26 -18.10
CA HIS A 6 14.66 0.57 -17.12
C HIS A 6 14.43 2.00 -17.68
N GLU A 7 15.43 2.58 -18.30
CA GLU A 7 15.35 3.91 -18.91
C GLU A 7 14.38 3.95 -20.09
N LEU A 8 14.38 2.92 -20.95
CA LEU A 8 13.43 2.82 -22.07
C LEU A 8 11.98 2.69 -21.59
N ARG A 9 11.74 1.89 -20.54
CA ARG A 9 10.40 1.79 -19.92
C ARG A 9 9.96 3.12 -19.32
N ARG A 10 10.88 3.85 -18.74
CA ARG A 10 10.67 5.17 -18.17
C ARG A 10 10.30 6.20 -19.25
N ALA A 11 11.04 6.27 -20.35
CA ALA A 11 10.74 7.17 -21.46
C ALA A 11 9.35 6.89 -22.06
N LYS A 12 9.01 5.61 -22.27
CA LYS A 12 7.66 5.21 -22.71
C LYS A 12 6.56 5.61 -21.72
N TRP A 13 6.86 5.54 -20.43
CA TRP A 13 5.93 6.00 -19.40
C TRP A 13 5.72 7.52 -19.45
N GLU A 14 6.79 8.30 -19.54
CA GLU A 14 6.73 9.78 -19.64
C GLU A 14 5.88 10.24 -20.83
N LEU A 15 6.01 9.59 -21.98
CA LEU A 15 5.18 9.85 -23.15
C LEU A 15 3.69 9.54 -22.91
N ARG A 16 3.39 8.40 -22.30
CA ARG A 16 2.00 8.03 -21.97
C ARG A 16 1.36 9.01 -20.99
N VAL A 17 2.10 9.40 -19.95
CA VAL A 17 1.61 10.37 -18.95
C VAL A 17 1.42 11.75 -19.58
N ALA A 18 2.31 12.18 -20.47
CA ALA A 18 2.15 13.42 -21.20
C ALA A 18 0.85 13.41 -22.04
N GLY A 19 0.58 12.30 -22.74
CA GLY A 19 -0.67 12.11 -23.50
C GLY A 19 -1.92 12.18 -22.60
N ARG A 20 -1.91 11.50 -21.45
CA ARG A 20 -3.02 11.54 -20.47
C ARG A 20 -3.22 12.95 -19.90
N ARG A 21 -2.14 13.64 -19.56
CA ARG A 21 -2.18 15.04 -19.10
C ARG A 21 -2.76 15.97 -20.16
N THR A 22 -2.42 15.75 -21.43
CA THR A 22 -2.95 16.56 -22.55
C THR A 22 -4.43 16.29 -22.78
N ALA A 23 -4.85 15.03 -22.75
CA ALA A 23 -6.26 14.65 -22.89
C ALA A 23 -7.13 15.27 -21.79
N LYS A 24 -6.67 15.25 -20.53
CA LYS A 24 -7.38 15.87 -19.39
C LYS A 24 -7.21 17.41 -19.30
N ARG A 25 -6.25 18.02 -20.01
CA ARG A 25 -6.14 19.51 -20.07
C ARG A 25 -7.38 20.18 -20.63
N ARG A 26 -8.22 19.49 -21.36
CA ARG A 26 -9.52 19.99 -21.83
C ARG A 26 -10.54 20.15 -20.69
N PHE A 27 -10.35 19.45 -19.57
CA PHE A 27 -11.12 19.59 -18.34
C PHE A 27 -10.25 20.41 -17.37
N ARG A 28 -10.71 21.60 -17.00
CA ARG A 28 -10.01 22.65 -16.22
C ARG A 28 -9.08 22.09 -15.15
N ARG A 29 -7.75 22.20 -15.35
CA ARG A 29 -6.78 22.01 -14.27
C ARG A 29 -7.06 23.07 -13.21
N ARG A 30 -7.37 22.63 -12.00
CA ARG A 30 -7.35 23.48 -10.82
C ARG A 30 -5.92 23.51 -10.29
N PRO A 31 -5.23 24.68 -10.28
CA PRO A 31 -3.84 24.79 -9.82
C PRO A 31 -3.66 24.38 -8.35
N ASP A 32 -4.77 24.34 -7.59
CA ASP A 32 -4.78 24.03 -6.15
C ASP A 32 -4.92 22.54 -5.85
N MET A 33 -5.21 21.70 -6.86
CA MET A 33 -5.42 20.28 -6.67
C MET A 33 -4.14 19.60 -6.16
N PRO A 34 -4.19 18.76 -5.10
CA PRO A 34 -3.03 18.09 -4.57
C PRO A 34 -2.51 17.02 -5.55
N THR A 35 -1.27 16.63 -5.36
CA THR A 35 -0.71 15.37 -5.88
C THR A 35 -1.11 14.26 -4.94
N LEU A 36 -1.80 13.23 -5.42
CA LEU A 36 -2.20 12.09 -4.61
C LEU A 36 -1.14 10.99 -4.70
N PHE A 37 -0.62 10.58 -3.56
CA PHE A 37 0.33 9.48 -3.47
C PHE A 37 -0.24 8.32 -2.66
N GLY A 38 -0.52 7.20 -3.32
CA GLY A 38 -0.90 5.97 -2.64
C GLY A 38 0.32 5.25 -2.05
N CYS A 39 0.34 5.07 -0.74
CA CYS A 39 1.41 4.34 -0.06
C CYS A 39 0.86 3.06 0.56
N ALA A 40 1.58 1.95 0.43
CA ALA A 40 1.21 0.68 1.02
C ALA A 40 2.43 -0.11 1.48
N MET A 41 2.23 -1.05 2.37
CA MET A 41 3.20 -2.12 2.63
C MET A 41 2.97 -3.28 1.65
N ALA A 42 4.01 -4.04 1.37
CA ALA A 42 3.84 -5.31 0.65
C ALA A 42 2.83 -6.21 1.38
N LYS A 43 1.90 -6.80 0.64
CA LYS A 43 0.84 -7.67 1.15
C LYS A 43 -0.25 -6.99 2.02
N SER A 44 -0.29 -5.66 2.07
CA SER A 44 -1.38 -4.92 2.74
C SER A 44 -2.56 -4.59 1.83
N GLY A 45 -2.63 -5.15 0.61
CA GLY A 45 -3.73 -4.89 -0.33
C GLY A 45 -3.40 -3.88 -1.42
N SER A 46 -2.14 -3.78 -1.84
CA SER A 46 -1.69 -2.82 -2.86
C SER A 46 -2.46 -2.89 -4.19
N HIS A 47 -3.01 -4.05 -4.56
CA HIS A 47 -3.90 -4.15 -5.73
C HIS A 47 -5.25 -3.45 -5.51
N ALA A 48 -5.83 -3.57 -4.31
CA ALA A 48 -7.03 -2.82 -3.96
C ALA A 48 -6.74 -1.31 -3.96
N LEU A 49 -5.57 -0.90 -3.46
CA LEU A 49 -5.14 0.49 -3.52
C LEU A 49 -5.01 0.99 -4.98
N SER A 50 -4.33 0.24 -5.86
CA SER A 50 -4.21 0.68 -7.27
C SER A 50 -5.57 0.77 -7.98
N GLN A 51 -6.49 -0.17 -7.74
CA GLN A 51 -7.85 -0.12 -8.27
C GLN A 51 -8.64 1.09 -7.74
N LEU A 52 -8.50 1.39 -6.45
CA LEU A 52 -9.10 2.59 -5.84
C LEU A 52 -8.55 3.86 -6.48
N LEU A 53 -7.24 3.97 -6.66
CA LEU A 53 -6.59 5.12 -7.29
C LEU A 53 -7.00 5.31 -8.76
N GLU A 54 -7.14 4.22 -9.51
CA GLU A 54 -7.69 4.24 -10.87
C GLU A 54 -9.16 4.70 -10.88
N GLY A 55 -9.97 4.19 -9.95
CA GLY A 55 -11.35 4.60 -9.76
C GLY A 55 -11.47 6.10 -9.44
N LEU A 56 -10.62 6.61 -8.54
CA LEU A 56 -10.57 8.05 -8.23
C LEU A 56 -10.24 8.89 -9.47
N ALA A 57 -9.30 8.45 -10.30
CA ALA A 57 -9.00 9.15 -11.55
C ALA A 57 -10.17 9.13 -12.55
N ALA A 58 -11.06 8.15 -12.48
CA ALA A 58 -12.23 8.08 -13.34
C ALA A 58 -13.32 9.08 -12.96
N ILE A 59 -13.44 9.42 -11.69
CA ILE A 59 -14.52 10.29 -11.15
C ILE A 59 -14.04 11.69 -10.75
N THR A 60 -12.76 12.01 -10.90
CA THR A 60 -12.15 13.31 -10.56
C THR A 60 -11.27 13.82 -11.68
N ASP A 61 -10.78 15.05 -11.54
CA ASP A 61 -9.79 15.63 -12.47
C ASP A 61 -8.35 15.11 -12.23
N LEU A 62 -8.16 14.21 -11.25
CA LEU A 62 -6.88 13.56 -11.01
C LEU A 62 -6.47 12.68 -12.19
N ILE A 63 -5.18 12.59 -12.43
CA ILE A 63 -4.59 11.82 -13.54
C ILE A 63 -3.83 10.63 -12.97
N TYR A 64 -4.36 9.43 -13.13
CA TYR A 64 -3.60 8.22 -12.80
C TYR A 64 -2.43 8.07 -13.77
N THR A 65 -1.21 8.18 -13.23
CA THR A 65 -0.01 8.21 -14.07
C THR A 65 0.39 6.85 -14.62
N ASP A 66 -0.19 5.74 -14.08
CA ASP A 66 0.20 4.37 -14.43
C ASP A 66 1.72 4.13 -14.29
N MET A 67 2.32 4.87 -13.37
CA MET A 67 3.73 4.72 -13.04
C MET A 67 3.95 3.40 -12.30
N HIS A 68 5.05 2.73 -12.60
CA HIS A 68 5.47 1.61 -11.75
C HIS A 68 5.58 2.08 -10.30
N PRO A 69 5.19 1.24 -9.33
CA PRO A 69 5.24 1.63 -7.93
C PRO A 69 6.63 2.11 -7.52
N ILE A 70 6.68 3.29 -6.90
CA ILE A 70 7.92 3.84 -6.35
C ILE A 70 8.37 2.96 -5.19
N ARG A 71 9.61 2.48 -5.25
CA ARG A 71 10.17 1.52 -4.30
C ARG A 71 11.56 1.93 -3.88
N THR A 72 11.92 1.60 -2.65
CA THR A 72 13.30 1.74 -2.12
C THR A 72 14.20 0.60 -2.55
N ARG A 73 13.63 -0.49 -3.07
CA ARG A 73 14.38 -1.64 -3.61
C ARG A 73 13.70 -2.16 -4.87
N LEU A 74 14.48 -2.37 -5.90
CA LEU A 74 14.02 -2.98 -7.16
C LEU A 74 14.50 -4.44 -7.22
N PRO A 75 13.65 -5.39 -7.67
CA PRO A 75 13.95 -6.83 -7.61
C PRO A 75 15.26 -7.26 -8.25
N GLN A 76 15.73 -6.52 -9.28
CA GLN A 76 16.91 -6.91 -10.07
C GLN A 76 18.07 -5.91 -9.98
N ILE A 77 17.88 -4.79 -9.29
CA ILE A 77 18.86 -3.71 -9.16
C ILE A 77 19.33 -3.59 -7.71
N GLY A 78 18.55 -4.09 -6.76
CA GLY A 78 18.85 -3.98 -5.33
C GLY A 78 18.30 -2.71 -4.69
N ALA A 79 18.96 -2.23 -3.62
CA ALA A 79 18.59 -1.02 -2.91
C ALA A 79 18.81 0.22 -3.80
N ARG A 80 17.93 1.21 -3.64
CA ARG A 80 18.01 2.51 -4.32
C ARG A 80 18.38 3.59 -3.30
N SER A 81 19.09 4.60 -3.75
CA SER A 81 19.35 5.77 -2.90
C SER A 81 18.06 6.57 -2.67
N SER A 82 18.04 7.32 -1.57
CA SER A 82 16.91 8.22 -1.28
C SER A 82 16.73 9.27 -2.38
N GLU A 83 17.82 9.77 -2.97
CA GLU A 83 17.77 10.74 -4.07
C GLU A 83 17.09 10.17 -5.32
N GLU A 84 17.35 8.91 -5.66
CA GLU A 84 16.66 8.25 -6.78
C GLU A 84 15.15 8.14 -6.54
N VAL A 85 14.76 7.84 -5.29
CA VAL A 85 13.35 7.76 -4.89
C VAL A 85 12.70 9.14 -4.91
N LEU A 86 13.36 10.15 -4.34
CA LEU A 86 12.89 11.54 -4.35
C LEU A 86 12.76 12.10 -5.77
N ARG A 87 13.68 11.74 -6.67
CA ARG A 87 13.60 12.09 -8.09
C ARG A 87 12.36 11.50 -8.76
N ASP A 88 11.98 10.28 -8.41
CA ASP A 88 10.74 9.68 -8.94
C ASP A 88 9.49 10.35 -8.36
N LEU A 89 9.47 10.67 -7.06
CA LEU A 89 8.41 11.48 -6.45
C LEU A 89 8.29 12.86 -7.11
N GLY A 90 9.40 13.51 -7.38
CA GLY A 90 9.47 14.83 -8.02
C GLY A 90 8.91 14.89 -9.46
N ARG A 91 8.68 13.76 -10.12
CA ARG A 91 8.02 13.70 -11.45
C ARG A 91 6.51 13.82 -11.37
N LEU A 92 5.93 13.54 -10.20
CA LEU A 92 4.51 13.73 -9.97
C LEU A 92 4.22 15.23 -9.84
N ARG A 93 3.26 15.71 -10.61
CA ARG A 93 2.80 17.10 -10.63
C ARG A 93 1.49 17.21 -9.89
N ARG A 94 1.10 18.43 -9.52
CA ARG A 94 -0.24 18.69 -8.99
C ARG A 94 -1.31 18.08 -9.90
N GLY A 95 -2.26 17.39 -9.30
CA GLY A 95 -3.31 16.64 -9.99
C GLY A 95 -2.89 15.26 -10.49
N ASP A 96 -1.65 14.83 -10.31
CA ASP A 96 -1.25 13.46 -10.64
C ASP A 96 -1.53 12.50 -9.47
N ILE A 97 -1.80 11.25 -9.81
CA ILE A 97 -1.82 10.11 -8.90
C ILE A 97 -0.60 9.23 -9.18
N GLY A 98 0.20 9.00 -8.15
CA GLY A 98 1.24 7.98 -8.13
C GLY A 98 1.07 7.06 -6.94
N TRP A 99 1.84 5.98 -6.87
CA TRP A 99 1.82 5.08 -5.72
C TRP A 99 3.13 4.33 -5.52
N GLY A 100 3.29 3.73 -4.33
CA GLY A 100 4.50 3.00 -4.04
C GLY A 100 4.54 2.33 -2.67
N TYR A 101 5.73 1.87 -2.33
CA TYR A 101 6.06 1.20 -1.07
C TYR A 101 7.18 1.98 -0.39
N LEU A 102 6.82 3.05 0.30
CA LEU A 102 7.80 3.92 0.95
C LEU A 102 7.74 3.74 2.48
N PRO A 103 8.83 3.34 3.12
CA PRO A 103 8.93 3.34 4.58
C PRO A 103 8.85 4.80 5.10
N ALA A 104 8.38 4.95 6.32
CA ALA A 104 8.21 6.24 6.99
C ALA A 104 9.55 6.73 7.59
N ILE A 105 10.57 6.90 6.75
CA ILE A 105 11.83 7.50 7.18
C ILE A 105 11.77 9.03 7.04
N PRO A 106 12.54 9.81 7.83
CA PRO A 106 12.49 11.27 7.81
C PRO A 106 12.55 11.86 6.40
N THR A 107 13.46 11.40 5.56
CA THR A 107 13.63 11.87 4.17
C THR A 107 12.35 11.81 3.33
N TYR A 108 11.52 10.77 3.48
CA TYR A 108 10.27 10.65 2.71
C TYR A 108 9.11 11.33 3.40
N LEU A 109 9.07 11.31 4.73
CA LEU A 109 8.08 12.06 5.50
C LEU A 109 8.20 13.56 5.21
N ASP A 110 9.42 14.12 5.29
CA ASP A 110 9.68 15.54 5.01
C ASP A 110 9.33 15.92 3.57
N ALA A 111 9.70 15.08 2.60
CA ALA A 111 9.40 15.35 1.19
C ALA A 111 7.90 15.34 0.88
N LEU A 112 7.11 14.57 1.62
CA LEU A 112 5.67 14.45 1.45
C LEU A 112 4.85 15.31 2.44
N ALA A 113 5.52 16.09 3.30
CA ALA A 113 4.88 17.05 4.22
C ALA A 113 4.40 18.33 3.52
N ASP A 114 4.93 18.65 2.33
CA ASP A 114 4.50 19.81 1.54
C ASP A 114 2.97 19.78 1.28
N PRO A 115 2.26 20.92 1.43
CA PRO A 115 0.81 21.02 1.20
C PRO A 115 0.32 20.55 -0.17
N ARG A 116 1.22 20.45 -1.15
CA ARG A 116 0.87 19.89 -2.46
C ARG A 116 0.54 18.40 -2.44
N TRP A 117 0.88 17.68 -1.36
CA TRP A 117 0.67 16.24 -1.27
C TRP A 117 -0.57 15.88 -0.49
N TYR A 118 -1.24 14.84 -0.94
CA TYR A 118 -2.21 14.05 -0.18
C TYR A 118 -1.75 12.60 -0.24
N VAL A 119 -1.38 12.05 0.90
CA VAL A 119 -0.91 10.66 1.01
C VAL A 119 -2.06 9.77 1.45
N LEU A 120 -2.38 8.77 0.65
CA LEU A 120 -3.34 7.72 1.02
C LEU A 120 -2.56 6.48 1.44
N PHE A 121 -2.46 6.25 2.75
CA PHE A 121 -1.71 5.11 3.28
C PHE A 121 -2.64 3.95 3.58
N LEU A 122 -2.42 2.81 2.89
CA LEU A 122 -3.18 1.60 3.10
C LEU A 122 -2.48 0.70 4.12
N SER A 123 -3.09 0.53 5.29
CA SER A 123 -2.66 -0.39 6.34
C SER A 123 -3.43 -1.72 6.28
N ARG A 124 -2.93 -2.73 6.96
CA ARG A 124 -3.56 -4.04 7.12
C ARG A 124 -3.18 -4.63 8.46
N ASP A 125 -4.05 -5.48 9.04
CA ASP A 125 -3.74 -6.25 10.25
C ASP A 125 -2.40 -7.00 10.07
N PRO A 126 -1.42 -6.80 10.98
CA PRO A 126 -0.10 -7.42 10.89
C PRO A 126 -0.17 -8.95 10.80
N ARG A 127 -1.12 -9.56 11.49
CA ARG A 127 -1.33 -11.01 11.51
C ARG A 127 -1.79 -11.53 10.14
N ASP A 128 -2.77 -10.86 9.52
CA ASP A 128 -3.25 -11.20 8.17
C ASP A 128 -2.21 -10.89 7.09
N LYS A 129 -1.44 -9.80 7.25
CA LYS A 129 -0.33 -9.46 6.35
C LYS A 129 0.74 -10.54 6.37
N LEU A 130 1.12 -11.03 7.56
CA LEU A 130 2.10 -12.09 7.76
C LEU A 130 1.66 -13.38 7.05
N ILE A 131 0.44 -13.84 7.30
CA ILE A 131 -0.13 -15.02 6.63
C ILE A 131 -0.16 -14.84 5.11
N SER A 132 -0.56 -13.65 4.63
CA SER A 132 -0.57 -13.35 3.21
C SER A 132 0.82 -13.42 2.56
N GLU A 133 1.87 -13.06 3.30
CA GLU A 133 3.25 -13.12 2.81
C GLU A 133 3.78 -14.55 2.71
N ILE A 134 3.50 -15.39 3.73
CA ILE A 134 3.86 -16.81 3.70
C ILE A 134 3.23 -17.50 2.48
N HIS A 135 1.92 -17.37 2.30
CA HIS A 135 1.24 -18.00 1.16
C HIS A 135 1.72 -17.45 -0.18
N TYR A 136 2.00 -16.15 -0.27
CA TYR A 136 2.55 -15.55 -1.48
C TYR A 136 3.92 -16.11 -1.82
N ALA A 137 4.82 -16.19 -0.84
CA ALA A 137 6.16 -16.75 -1.04
C ALA A 137 6.12 -18.23 -1.46
N LEU A 138 5.24 -19.02 -0.84
CA LEU A 138 5.16 -20.46 -1.10
C LEU A 138 4.50 -20.79 -2.44
N ARG A 139 3.41 -20.08 -2.80
CA ARG A 139 2.51 -20.50 -3.90
C ARG A 139 2.62 -19.65 -5.16
N MET A 140 2.96 -18.36 -5.02
CA MET A 140 2.80 -17.39 -6.12
C MET A 140 4.10 -16.77 -6.60
N HIS A 141 5.19 -16.82 -5.82
CA HIS A 141 6.44 -16.17 -6.16
C HIS A 141 7.63 -17.11 -6.00
N PRO A 142 7.94 -17.96 -7.00
CA PRO A 142 9.02 -18.96 -6.91
C PRO A 142 10.41 -18.39 -6.58
N LYS A 143 10.65 -17.13 -6.92
CA LYS A 143 11.91 -16.40 -6.64
C LYS A 143 11.82 -15.51 -5.40
N HIS A 144 10.87 -15.74 -4.51
CA HIS A 144 10.77 -14.96 -3.26
C HIS A 144 11.92 -15.31 -2.34
N GLY A 145 12.69 -14.33 -1.86
CA GLY A 145 13.88 -14.58 -1.05
C GLY A 145 13.65 -15.36 0.25
N PHE A 146 12.42 -15.32 0.77
CA PHE A 146 12.03 -16.08 1.96
C PHE A 146 11.51 -17.49 1.68
N ARG A 147 11.31 -17.85 0.40
CA ARG A 147 10.65 -19.10 0.00
C ARG A 147 11.42 -20.35 0.43
N GLU A 148 12.73 -20.40 0.18
CA GLU A 148 13.55 -21.57 0.49
C GLU A 148 13.56 -21.84 2.00
N HIS A 149 13.70 -20.80 2.81
CA HIS A 149 13.61 -20.93 4.25
C HIS A 149 12.23 -21.43 4.70
N LEU A 150 11.14 -20.90 4.15
CA LEU A 150 9.79 -21.38 4.48
C LEU A 150 9.56 -22.83 4.08
N LEU A 151 10.16 -23.28 2.98
CA LEU A 151 10.08 -24.69 2.53
C LEU A 151 10.87 -25.64 3.42
N SER A 152 11.96 -25.19 4.07
CA SER A 152 12.73 -26.00 5.01
C SER A 152 12.02 -26.21 6.35
N LEU A 153 10.97 -25.43 6.65
CA LEU A 153 10.18 -25.55 7.86
C LEU A 153 9.00 -26.51 7.62
N PRO A 154 8.84 -27.56 8.43
CA PRO A 154 7.86 -28.62 8.19
C PRO A 154 6.42 -28.17 8.40
N THR A 155 6.15 -27.28 9.38
CA THR A 155 4.79 -26.90 9.76
C THR A 155 4.46 -25.44 9.46
N MET A 156 3.16 -25.12 9.39
CA MET A 156 2.70 -23.74 9.28
C MET A 156 3.03 -22.93 10.54
N GLU A 157 2.93 -23.55 11.71
CA GLU A 157 3.29 -22.93 12.99
C GLU A 157 4.74 -22.39 12.95
N GLU A 158 5.69 -23.21 12.52
CA GLU A 158 7.10 -22.79 12.41
C GLU A 158 7.33 -21.70 11.37
N ARG A 159 6.61 -21.75 10.24
CA ARG A 159 6.64 -20.69 9.24
C ARG A 159 6.11 -19.36 9.75
N ILE A 160 5.06 -19.41 10.58
CA ILE A 160 4.52 -18.24 11.25
C ILE A 160 5.52 -17.72 12.28
N SER A 161 6.10 -18.59 13.12
CA SER A 161 7.14 -18.21 14.10
C SER A 161 8.34 -17.54 13.44
N ALA A 162 8.85 -18.10 12.33
CA ALA A 162 9.93 -17.50 11.55
C ALA A 162 9.55 -16.13 10.96
N SER A 163 8.29 -15.95 10.55
CA SER A 163 7.80 -14.67 10.00
C SER A 163 7.56 -13.63 11.10
N ILE A 164 7.20 -14.04 12.31
CA ILE A 164 7.07 -13.17 13.48
C ILE A 164 8.45 -12.61 13.86
N SER A 165 9.43 -13.48 14.05
CA SER A 165 10.77 -13.12 14.51
C SER A 165 11.61 -12.48 13.41
N GLY A 166 11.34 -12.84 12.17
CA GLY A 166 12.22 -12.56 11.03
C GLY A 166 13.35 -13.56 10.93
N VAL A 167 14.08 -13.50 9.82
CA VAL A 167 15.26 -14.33 9.56
C VAL A 167 16.42 -13.43 9.15
N PRO A 168 17.51 -13.38 9.93
CA PRO A 168 18.64 -12.52 9.66
C PRO A 168 19.15 -12.65 8.20
N GLY A 169 19.35 -11.52 7.53
CA GLY A 169 19.80 -11.46 6.14
C GLY A 169 18.72 -11.78 5.10
N ILE A 170 17.55 -12.30 5.49
CA ILE A 170 16.48 -12.72 4.57
C ILE A 170 15.26 -11.80 4.68
N ILE A 171 14.64 -11.73 5.86
CA ILE A 171 13.44 -10.93 6.09
C ILE A 171 13.43 -10.37 7.52
N LYS A 172 12.98 -9.12 7.65
CA LYS A 172 12.71 -8.52 8.97
C LYS A 172 11.50 -9.18 9.61
N GLY A 173 11.51 -9.29 10.95
CA GLY A 173 10.35 -9.67 11.71
C GLY A 173 9.19 -8.69 11.55
N ILE A 174 7.99 -9.15 11.86
CA ILE A 174 6.76 -8.39 11.64
C ILE A 174 6.77 -7.03 12.36
N ALA A 175 7.28 -6.96 13.59
CA ALA A 175 7.40 -5.72 14.34
C ALA A 175 8.27 -4.69 13.57
N GLY A 176 9.48 -5.06 13.17
CA GLY A 176 10.39 -4.18 12.46
C GLY A 176 9.88 -3.74 11.07
N ILE A 177 9.02 -4.55 10.43
CA ILE A 177 8.33 -4.13 9.20
C ILE A 177 7.35 -3.01 9.52
N TYR A 178 6.48 -3.15 10.53
CA TYR A 178 5.47 -2.16 10.89
C TYR A 178 6.08 -0.89 11.47
N GLU A 179 7.11 -1.01 12.28
CA GLU A 179 7.87 0.15 12.79
C GLU A 179 8.43 1.02 11.67
N SER A 180 8.91 0.40 10.59
CA SER A 180 9.42 1.17 9.46
C SER A 180 8.34 1.94 8.68
N TYR A 181 7.05 1.73 8.96
CA TYR A 181 5.93 2.47 8.36
C TYR A 181 5.12 3.30 9.37
N GLN A 182 5.44 3.21 10.66
CA GLN A 182 4.65 3.81 11.73
C GLN A 182 4.51 5.34 11.59
N GLY A 183 5.52 6.02 11.10
CA GLY A 183 5.47 7.47 10.89
C GLY A 183 4.33 7.94 9.98
N TRP A 184 3.80 7.09 9.10
CA TRP A 184 2.65 7.43 8.28
C TRP A 184 1.35 7.60 9.08
N LEU A 185 1.23 6.99 10.27
CA LEU A 185 0.03 7.08 11.10
C LEU A 185 -0.21 8.50 11.64
N SER A 186 0.85 9.26 11.87
CA SER A 186 0.79 10.63 12.42
C SER A 186 1.23 11.72 11.44
N HIS A 187 1.58 11.34 10.19
CA HIS A 187 2.05 12.30 9.20
C HIS A 187 0.92 13.25 8.75
N PRO A 188 1.11 14.57 8.74
CA PRO A 188 0.05 15.57 8.62
C PRO A 188 -0.67 15.55 7.25
N ARG A 189 -0.07 14.96 6.23
CA ARG A 189 -0.66 14.86 4.88
C ARG A 189 -1.21 13.46 4.59
N THR A 190 -1.26 12.59 5.59
CA THR A 190 -1.65 11.19 5.41
C THR A 190 -3.07 10.93 5.89
N ARG A 191 -3.86 10.35 5.00
CA ARG A 191 -5.09 9.64 5.33
C ARG A 191 -4.78 8.16 5.41
N VAL A 192 -4.91 7.58 6.60
CA VAL A 192 -4.81 6.14 6.79
C VAL A 192 -6.15 5.49 6.43
N VAL A 193 -6.10 4.47 5.58
CA VAL A 193 -7.23 3.60 5.25
C VAL A 193 -6.85 2.18 5.61
N ARG A 194 -7.72 1.46 6.31
CA ARG A 194 -7.51 0.05 6.61
C ARG A 194 -8.04 -0.81 5.47
N PHE A 195 -7.27 -1.82 5.12
CA PHE A 195 -7.72 -2.82 4.15
C PHE A 195 -9.03 -3.49 4.59
N GLU A 196 -9.15 -3.76 5.89
CA GLU A 196 -10.33 -4.36 6.51
C GLU A 196 -11.58 -3.51 6.27
N ASP A 197 -11.48 -2.19 6.44
CA ASP A 197 -12.61 -1.25 6.21
C ASP A 197 -13.04 -1.27 4.73
N LEU A 198 -12.09 -1.36 3.80
CA LEU A 198 -12.39 -1.48 2.37
C LEU A 198 -13.07 -2.81 2.00
N ILE A 199 -12.95 -3.83 2.84
CA ILE A 199 -13.59 -5.13 2.59
C ILE A 199 -14.92 -5.25 3.34
N LEU A 200 -14.95 -4.89 4.63
CA LEU A 200 -16.10 -5.13 5.51
C LEU A 200 -17.08 -3.95 5.54
N GLU A 201 -16.57 -2.72 5.43
CA GLU A 201 -17.30 -1.47 5.61
C GLU A 201 -17.12 -0.54 4.40
N ARG A 202 -17.02 -1.11 3.19
CA ARG A 202 -16.59 -0.42 1.97
C ARG A 202 -17.37 0.86 1.70
N GLY A 203 -18.68 0.84 1.82
CA GLY A 203 -19.52 2.02 1.59
C GLY A 203 -19.11 3.19 2.49
N ARG A 204 -18.94 2.92 3.79
CA ARG A 204 -18.50 3.91 4.77
C ARG A 204 -17.08 4.40 4.49
N ALA A 205 -16.15 3.47 4.22
CA ALA A 205 -14.76 3.81 3.94
C ALA A 205 -14.63 4.69 2.70
N LEU A 206 -15.35 4.38 1.62
CA LEU A 206 -15.35 5.17 0.39
C LEU A 206 -16.02 6.54 0.57
N THR A 207 -17.13 6.62 1.32
CA THR A 207 -17.79 7.88 1.63
C THR A 207 -16.83 8.82 2.36
N THR A 208 -16.23 8.34 3.45
CA THR A 208 -15.27 9.12 4.23
C THR A 208 -14.07 9.57 3.38
N LEU A 209 -13.55 8.68 2.51
CA LEU A 209 -12.44 9.03 1.63
C LEU A 209 -12.81 10.12 0.62
N VAL A 210 -13.99 10.04 -0.01
CA VAL A 210 -14.45 11.07 -0.97
C VAL A 210 -14.64 12.41 -0.29
N GLU A 211 -15.20 12.43 0.92
CA GLU A 211 -15.35 13.66 1.72
C GLU A 211 -13.97 14.26 2.11
N ASP A 212 -13.02 13.43 2.55
CA ASP A 212 -11.67 13.88 2.89
C ASP A 212 -10.94 14.47 1.67
N LEU A 213 -11.06 13.82 0.51
CA LEU A 213 -10.53 14.32 -0.74
C LEU A 213 -11.17 15.64 -1.15
N GLY A 214 -12.49 15.78 -0.96
CA GLY A 214 -13.22 17.03 -1.18
C GLY A 214 -12.65 18.17 -0.33
N ARG A 215 -12.39 17.93 0.95
CA ARG A 215 -11.74 18.90 1.86
C ARG A 215 -10.31 19.24 1.43
N ALA A 216 -9.61 18.29 0.81
CA ALA A 216 -8.29 18.51 0.25
C ALA A 216 -8.30 19.18 -1.15
N GLY A 217 -9.45 19.60 -1.66
CA GLY A 217 -9.59 20.28 -2.95
C GLY A 217 -9.81 19.35 -4.15
N VAL A 218 -9.99 18.06 -3.95
CA VAL A 218 -10.29 17.08 -5.00
C VAL A 218 -11.81 16.86 -5.04
N GLN A 219 -12.46 17.40 -6.06
CA GLN A 219 -13.90 17.22 -6.25
C GLN A 219 -14.21 16.14 -7.29
N THR A 220 -15.30 15.43 -7.08
CA THR A 220 -15.88 14.53 -8.07
C THR A 220 -16.66 15.32 -9.12
N HIS A 221 -16.62 14.87 -10.39
CA HIS A 221 -17.44 15.44 -11.45
C HIS A 221 -18.80 14.75 -11.61
N VAL A 222 -19.10 13.82 -10.74
CA VAL A 222 -20.38 13.13 -10.69
C VAL A 222 -20.97 13.26 -9.29
N PRO A 223 -22.29 13.09 -9.13
CA PRO A 223 -22.91 13.07 -7.80
C PRO A 223 -22.30 12.03 -6.88
N GLN A 224 -22.26 12.30 -5.58
CA GLN A 224 -21.61 11.42 -4.59
C GLN A 224 -22.08 9.97 -4.69
N ALA A 225 -23.38 9.72 -4.84
CA ALA A 225 -23.92 8.35 -4.97
C ALA A 225 -23.38 7.61 -6.21
N GLU A 226 -23.15 8.31 -7.30
CA GLU A 226 -22.55 7.74 -8.51
C GLU A 226 -21.04 7.54 -8.35
N ALA A 227 -20.36 8.48 -7.70
CA ALA A 227 -18.95 8.34 -7.35
C ALA A 227 -18.71 7.08 -6.52
N LEU A 228 -19.50 6.84 -5.48
CA LEU A 228 -19.39 5.67 -4.62
C LEU A 228 -19.65 4.37 -5.39
N ARG A 229 -20.67 4.32 -6.25
CA ARG A 229 -20.91 3.13 -7.10
C ARG A 229 -19.75 2.87 -8.06
N SER A 230 -19.19 3.92 -8.65
CA SER A 230 -18.05 3.81 -9.58
C SER A 230 -16.79 3.29 -8.88
N LEU A 231 -16.52 3.77 -7.65
CA LEU A 231 -15.38 3.30 -6.85
C LEU A 231 -15.57 1.85 -6.39
N ASP A 232 -16.78 1.48 -5.98
CA ASP A 232 -17.11 0.09 -5.61
C ASP A 232 -16.90 -0.86 -6.79
N ALA A 233 -17.39 -0.51 -7.97
CA ALA A 233 -17.24 -1.29 -9.21
C ALA A 233 -15.77 -1.38 -9.69
N ALA A 234 -14.95 -0.34 -9.41
CA ALA A 234 -13.53 -0.37 -9.73
C ALA A 234 -12.76 -1.40 -8.90
N MET A 235 -13.17 -1.62 -7.65
CA MET A 235 -12.50 -2.49 -6.68
C MET A 235 -12.98 -3.94 -6.80
N SER A 236 -12.52 -4.64 -7.84
CA SER A 236 -12.89 -6.04 -8.09
C SER A 236 -11.78 -7.01 -7.69
N PRO A 237 -12.04 -7.94 -6.76
CA PRO A 237 -11.09 -8.99 -6.39
C PRO A 237 -10.61 -9.83 -7.59
N SER A 238 -11.50 -10.11 -8.56
CA SER A 238 -11.19 -10.92 -9.74
C SER A 238 -10.12 -10.31 -10.64
N LYS A 239 -9.91 -8.99 -10.57
CA LYS A 239 -8.86 -8.28 -11.31
C LYS A 239 -7.49 -8.33 -10.62
N SER A 240 -7.38 -8.93 -9.43
CA SER A 240 -6.11 -9.01 -8.70
C SER A 240 -5.41 -10.34 -8.97
N PRO A 241 -4.22 -10.36 -9.59
CA PRO A 241 -3.48 -11.59 -9.90
C PRO A 241 -2.95 -12.30 -8.65
N THR A 242 -2.95 -11.63 -7.49
CA THR A 242 -2.49 -12.19 -6.21
C THR A 242 -3.62 -12.34 -5.19
N PHE A 243 -4.87 -12.31 -5.67
CA PHE A 243 -6.03 -12.52 -4.83
C PHE A 243 -6.07 -13.95 -4.29
N ARG A 244 -6.19 -14.09 -2.98
CA ARG A 244 -6.36 -15.40 -2.32
C ARG A 244 -7.74 -15.54 -1.69
N SER A 245 -8.04 -14.72 -0.71
CA SER A 245 -9.30 -14.78 0.02
C SER A 245 -9.85 -13.40 0.39
N ALA A 246 -8.97 -12.40 0.53
CA ALA A 246 -9.28 -11.06 1.03
C ALA A 246 -10.19 -11.08 2.29
N ARG A 247 -10.06 -12.11 3.14
CA ARG A 247 -10.83 -12.24 4.38
C ARG A 247 -10.05 -11.62 5.52
N PRO A 248 -10.51 -10.49 6.08
CA PRO A 248 -9.98 -9.97 7.34
C PRO A 248 -10.18 -10.99 8.46
N GLY A 249 -9.18 -11.10 9.36
CA GLY A 249 -9.20 -12.07 10.46
C GLY A 249 -8.88 -13.51 10.07
N GLY A 250 -8.48 -13.76 8.82
CA GLY A 250 -8.13 -15.12 8.35
C GLY A 250 -6.95 -15.75 9.09
N TRP A 251 -6.13 -14.94 9.75
CA TRP A 251 -5.02 -15.38 10.58
C TRP A 251 -5.46 -16.31 11.72
N ARG A 252 -6.69 -16.16 12.25
CA ARG A 252 -7.23 -17.00 13.35
C ARG A 252 -7.28 -18.48 13.01
N ALA A 253 -7.47 -18.82 11.74
CA ALA A 253 -7.50 -20.21 11.29
C ALA A 253 -6.09 -20.83 11.14
N GLU A 254 -5.04 -20.03 11.18
CA GLU A 254 -3.67 -20.48 10.90
C GLU A 254 -2.72 -20.32 12.09
N PHE A 255 -2.97 -19.37 13.00
CA PHE A 255 -2.19 -19.19 14.22
C PHE A 255 -2.53 -20.26 15.24
N THR A 256 -1.51 -20.74 15.94
CA THR A 256 -1.65 -21.55 17.14
C THR A 256 -1.55 -20.67 18.39
N ALA A 257 -1.88 -21.21 19.57
CA ALA A 257 -1.67 -20.52 20.84
C ALA A 257 -0.21 -20.10 21.03
N ARG A 258 0.73 -20.93 20.58
CA ARG A 258 2.16 -20.61 20.56
C ARG A 258 2.45 -19.37 19.70
N ASN A 259 1.93 -19.33 18.49
CA ASN A 259 2.14 -18.17 17.59
C ASN A 259 1.53 -16.88 18.17
N VAL A 260 0.40 -16.97 18.90
CA VAL A 260 -0.18 -15.82 19.62
C VAL A 260 0.78 -15.30 20.68
N MET A 261 1.35 -16.17 21.50
CA MET A 261 2.33 -15.79 22.54
C MET A 261 3.58 -15.16 21.92
N GLU A 262 4.17 -15.81 20.92
CA GLU A 262 5.33 -15.31 20.21
C GLU A 262 5.08 -13.94 19.56
N PHE A 263 3.89 -13.76 18.94
CA PHE A 263 3.50 -12.51 18.33
C PHE A 263 3.38 -11.39 19.36
N LYS A 264 2.69 -11.63 20.50
CA LYS A 264 2.58 -10.67 21.60
C LYS A 264 3.95 -10.26 22.14
N GLN A 265 4.83 -11.23 22.33
CA GLN A 265 6.20 -10.98 22.81
C GLN A 265 7.01 -10.14 21.82
N ALA A 266 6.94 -10.46 20.53
CA ALA A 266 7.72 -9.78 19.50
C ALA A 266 7.22 -8.38 19.14
N THR A 267 5.92 -8.13 19.31
CA THR A 267 5.27 -6.89 18.83
C THR A 267 4.84 -5.92 19.93
N GLY A 268 4.75 -6.39 21.18
CA GLY A 268 4.34 -5.55 22.31
C GLY A 268 2.96 -4.91 22.12
N ASP A 269 2.92 -3.59 22.01
CA ASP A 269 1.71 -2.78 21.85
C ASP A 269 1.41 -2.42 20.38
N LEU A 270 2.05 -3.07 19.43
CA LEU A 270 1.94 -2.74 18.00
C LEU A 270 0.49 -2.74 17.50
N LEU A 271 -0.30 -3.76 17.90
CA LEU A 271 -1.70 -3.86 17.46
C LEU A 271 -2.55 -2.70 17.96
N GLN A 272 -2.31 -2.25 19.21
CA GLN A 272 -2.99 -1.07 19.77
C GLN A 272 -2.57 0.22 19.03
N ARG A 273 -1.27 0.44 18.86
CA ARG A 273 -0.75 1.62 18.13
C ARG A 273 -1.28 1.69 16.69
N TRP A 274 -1.50 0.56 16.05
CA TRP A 274 -2.08 0.48 14.72
C TRP A 274 -3.61 0.37 14.72
N GLY A 275 -4.23 0.30 15.91
CA GLY A 275 -5.67 0.28 16.15
C GLY A 275 -6.36 -1.00 15.69
N TYR A 276 -5.67 -2.13 15.72
CA TYR A 276 -6.25 -3.45 15.42
C TYR A 276 -6.76 -4.17 16.67
N GLU A 277 -6.28 -3.79 17.83
CA GLU A 277 -6.77 -4.26 19.13
C GLU A 277 -6.89 -3.08 20.10
N THR A 278 -7.77 -3.21 21.09
CA THR A 278 -7.95 -2.21 22.15
C THR A 278 -7.03 -2.46 23.34
N ASP A 279 -6.67 -3.71 23.57
CA ASP A 279 -5.85 -4.15 24.70
C ASP A 279 -4.88 -5.27 24.28
N LYS A 280 -4.15 -5.82 25.27
CA LYS A 280 -3.19 -6.91 25.05
C LYS A 280 -3.80 -8.30 25.21
N ASP A 281 -5.06 -8.41 25.61
CA ASP A 281 -5.70 -9.67 25.99
C ASP A 281 -6.37 -10.40 24.81
N TRP A 282 -6.16 -9.90 23.58
CA TRP A 282 -6.67 -10.55 22.38
C TRP A 282 -6.19 -12.01 22.26
N ALA A 283 -7.07 -12.88 21.77
CA ALA A 283 -6.83 -14.31 21.59
C ALA A 283 -7.34 -14.80 20.21
N LEU A 284 -7.23 -16.10 19.97
CA LEU A 284 -7.73 -16.77 18.75
C LEU A 284 -9.25 -16.66 18.62
#